data_d9f6ca3da6ba5d5a73637ff99dee86c4
#
_entry.id   d9f6ca3da6ba5d5a73637ff99dee86c4
#
_cell.length_a   1.000
_cell.length_b   1.000
_cell.length_c   1.000
_cell.angle_alpha   90.00
_cell.angle_beta   90.00
_cell.angle_gamma   90.00
#
_symmetry.space_group_name_H-M   'P 1'
#
loop_
_entity.id
_entity.type
_entity.pdbx_description
1 polymer ?
#
loop_
_entity_poly.entity_id
_entity_poly.type
_entity_poly.pdbx_seq_one_letter_code
_entity_poly.pdbx_strand_id
1 'polypeptide(L)'
;MSYFLKKTNNKKGTYLQIYESYYDPTRKCGAHRSYKPLGYVHELQATGIEDPIAVFTKEVQKLNQKCKQKKQAEKEQQISDVSTEKHLGYFPLKNINDSLGCKRFIDLMQTATDFRFNIFDMMSALIYARTVHPCSKSKTYDEVIPNLFENHDFSLDQLYSGLEYIGSEYEKVIEIYNHQINQTYPLDTVHTYFDCTNFYFEIDKEDDFRLKGPSKENRREPIVGMGLLLDANQIPIGMKMYPGNESEKPVIRNIIDDLKKRSHISGRTIQIADKGLNCFNNIAHALKAGDGYIFSKSVKTLPETEKTWVLLENDYADVKNKRGEILYRIKECVDDFSYSYTDTAGHKKTVKLTEKRIVTFNPKLAAKQKYEINRQVEKAKKLKASQAKRSEYGDSSKYVSFIPTNKKGEETEGAVKVEINEKSIENARKFAGYNMIVTSEIHMAASKVYAAYHNLWRIEESFRVMKSQLDARPVYLQKQETITGHFLICYLAVLLTRILQIHILKNQYGTEEIFDFIRDFRVAKISDRKYINLSRNSSFIKFFSDHTGLPLTSYFMGNTDIKKVLSHRF
;
A
#
# COMPACT_ATOMS: atom_id res chain seq x y z
N MET A 1 -27.62 -6.51 38.95
CA MET A 1 -29.05 -6.85 38.86
C MET A 1 -29.40 -7.73 40.05
N SER A 2 -30.56 -7.51 40.68
CA SER A 2 -31.10 -8.36 41.71
C SER A 2 -32.62 -8.41 41.55
N TYR A 3 -33.21 -9.50 41.99
CA TYR A 3 -34.65 -9.69 41.90
C TYR A 3 -35.30 -9.59 43.29
N PHE A 4 -36.53 -9.11 43.37
CA PHE A 4 -37.32 -9.10 44.61
C PHE A 4 -38.79 -9.30 44.31
N LEU A 5 -39.52 -9.89 45.28
CA LEU A 5 -40.93 -10.09 45.19
C LEU A 5 -41.64 -8.82 45.66
N LYS A 6 -42.33 -8.15 44.76
CA LYS A 6 -43.17 -6.98 45.08
C LYS A 6 -44.58 -7.45 45.42
N LYS A 7 -45.08 -7.01 46.57
CA LYS A 7 -46.46 -7.23 47.03
C LYS A 7 -47.20 -5.92 46.94
N THR A 8 -48.30 -5.88 46.21
CA THR A 8 -49.13 -4.69 46.07
C THR A 8 -50.55 -5.01 46.55
N ASN A 9 -50.96 -4.35 47.64
CA ASN A 9 -52.32 -4.51 48.18
C ASN A 9 -53.29 -3.54 47.48
N ASN A 10 -54.35 -4.06 46.92
CA ASN A 10 -55.39 -3.29 46.27
C ASN A 10 -56.77 -3.82 46.70
N LYS A 11 -57.85 -3.21 46.20
CA LYS A 11 -59.23 -3.59 46.58
C LYS A 11 -59.61 -5.04 46.26
N LYS A 12 -58.84 -5.71 45.35
CA LYS A 12 -59.10 -7.10 44.96
C LYS A 12 -58.20 -8.10 45.70
N GLY A 13 -57.27 -7.61 46.57
CA GLY A 13 -56.39 -8.45 47.36
C GLY A 13 -54.90 -8.13 47.11
N THR A 14 -54.01 -9.00 47.60
CA THR A 14 -52.57 -8.88 47.42
C THR A 14 -52.15 -9.42 46.08
N TYR A 15 -51.59 -8.55 45.21
CA TYR A 15 -51.03 -8.90 43.92
C TYR A 15 -49.51 -9.11 44.05
N LEU A 16 -49.01 -10.22 43.50
CA LEU A 16 -47.59 -10.59 43.48
C LEU A 16 -46.98 -10.37 42.12
N GLN A 17 -45.74 -9.85 42.14
CA GLN A 17 -44.98 -9.59 40.95
C GLN A 17 -43.49 -9.67 41.25
N ILE A 18 -42.69 -10.31 40.38
CA ILE A 18 -41.23 -10.28 40.50
C ILE A 18 -40.74 -9.03 39.79
N TYR A 19 -39.94 -8.24 40.47
CA TYR A 19 -39.27 -7.05 39.95
C TYR A 19 -37.77 -7.31 39.84
N GLU A 20 -37.18 -6.66 38.85
CA GLU A 20 -35.75 -6.59 38.64
C GLU A 20 -35.23 -5.20 38.99
N SER A 21 -34.20 -5.13 39.83
CA SER A 21 -33.47 -3.89 40.09
C SER A 21 -32.33 -3.74 39.08
N TYR A 22 -32.21 -2.56 38.49
CA TYR A 22 -31.12 -2.22 37.58
C TYR A 22 -30.67 -0.77 37.84
N TYR A 23 -29.47 -0.42 37.32
CA TYR A 23 -29.00 0.96 37.34
C TYR A 23 -29.46 1.63 36.03
N ASP A 24 -30.14 2.77 36.15
CA ASP A 24 -30.53 3.59 35.01
C ASP A 24 -29.47 4.67 34.77
N PRO A 25 -28.67 4.56 33.66
CA PRO A 25 -27.62 5.51 33.39
C PRO A 25 -28.12 6.90 33.03
N THR A 26 -29.36 7.03 32.56
CA THR A 26 -29.99 8.31 32.20
C THR A 26 -30.34 9.10 33.44
N ARG A 27 -30.90 8.41 34.44
CA ARG A 27 -31.31 8.99 35.73
C ARG A 27 -30.23 8.95 36.80
N LYS A 28 -29.11 8.28 36.51
CA LYS A 28 -27.96 8.05 37.42
C LYS A 28 -28.41 7.48 38.79
N CYS A 29 -29.41 6.65 38.82
CA CYS A 29 -29.95 6.04 40.05
C CYS A 29 -30.39 4.59 39.82
N GLY A 30 -30.60 3.86 40.90
CA GLY A 30 -31.24 2.55 40.87
C GLY A 30 -32.71 2.66 40.44
N ALA A 31 -33.13 1.82 39.51
CA ALA A 31 -34.50 1.73 39.02
C ALA A 31 -34.99 0.27 39.08
N HIS A 32 -36.30 0.14 39.03
CA HIS A 32 -36.94 -1.16 39.06
C HIS A 32 -37.89 -1.33 37.89
N ARG A 33 -37.93 -2.52 37.30
CA ARG A 33 -38.90 -2.88 36.26
C ARG A 33 -39.53 -4.23 36.56
N SER A 34 -40.75 -4.41 36.05
CA SER A 34 -41.45 -5.69 36.17
C SER A 34 -40.71 -6.75 35.36
N TYR A 35 -40.34 -7.87 36.00
CA TYR A 35 -39.72 -9.03 35.35
C TYR A 35 -40.80 -10.08 35.01
N LYS A 36 -41.69 -10.40 35.97
CA LYS A 36 -42.72 -11.42 35.79
C LYS A 36 -43.94 -11.08 36.64
N PRO A 37 -45.12 -10.84 36.02
CA PRO A 37 -46.37 -10.77 36.77
C PRO A 37 -46.76 -12.17 37.24
N LEU A 38 -47.29 -12.29 38.43
CA LEU A 38 -47.63 -13.58 39.03
C LEU A 38 -49.16 -13.73 39.22
N GLY A 39 -49.84 -12.71 39.69
CA GLY A 39 -51.27 -12.72 39.94
C GLY A 39 -51.66 -12.43 41.40
N TYR A 40 -52.94 -12.54 41.71
CA TYR A 40 -53.44 -12.35 43.05
C TYR A 40 -53.20 -13.60 43.93
N VAL A 41 -52.89 -13.39 45.19
CA VAL A 41 -52.61 -14.49 46.15
C VAL A 41 -53.74 -15.49 46.19
N HIS A 42 -55.04 -15.02 46.27
CA HIS A 42 -56.19 -15.90 46.32
C HIS A 42 -56.45 -16.68 45.04
N GLU A 43 -56.10 -16.13 43.85
CA GLU A 43 -56.20 -16.81 42.58
C GLU A 43 -55.10 -17.92 42.49
N LEU A 44 -53.90 -17.60 42.93
CA LEU A 44 -52.77 -18.55 42.98
C LEU A 44 -53.04 -19.68 43.99
N GLN A 45 -53.69 -19.39 45.11
CA GLN A 45 -54.14 -20.42 46.05
C GLN A 45 -55.20 -21.33 45.45
N ALA A 46 -56.13 -20.76 44.67
CA ALA A 46 -57.12 -21.54 43.95
C ALA A 46 -56.55 -22.51 42.89
N THR A 47 -55.31 -22.21 42.39
CA THR A 47 -54.58 -23.10 41.49
C THR A 47 -53.78 -24.20 42.21
N GLY A 48 -53.91 -24.34 43.53
CA GLY A 48 -53.27 -25.39 44.32
C GLY A 48 -51.95 -25.00 44.98
N ILE A 49 -51.60 -23.73 45.00
CA ILE A 49 -50.39 -23.25 45.68
C ILE A 49 -50.77 -22.82 47.11
N GLU A 50 -50.46 -23.59 48.12
CA GLU A 50 -50.84 -23.32 49.52
C GLU A 50 -50.29 -21.98 50.02
N ASP A 51 -49.01 -21.69 49.79
CA ASP A 51 -48.39 -20.41 50.13
C ASP A 51 -47.65 -19.80 48.94
N PRO A 52 -48.36 -19.01 48.09
CA PRO A 52 -47.74 -18.35 46.93
C PRO A 52 -46.60 -17.41 47.31
N ILE A 53 -46.64 -16.77 48.47
CA ILE A 53 -45.57 -15.85 48.90
C ILE A 53 -44.28 -16.60 49.18
N ALA A 54 -44.35 -17.72 49.91
CA ALA A 54 -43.19 -18.54 50.22
C ALA A 54 -42.61 -19.16 48.94
N VAL A 55 -43.45 -19.68 48.02
CA VAL A 55 -43.04 -20.28 46.76
C VAL A 55 -42.29 -19.29 45.89
N PHE A 56 -42.84 -18.11 45.66
CA PHE A 56 -42.24 -17.12 44.79
C PHE A 56 -41.07 -16.39 45.47
N THR A 57 -41.01 -16.34 46.81
CA THR A 57 -39.79 -15.91 47.51
C THR A 57 -38.64 -16.88 47.27
N LYS A 58 -38.87 -18.19 47.28
CA LYS A 58 -37.88 -19.20 46.92
C LYS A 58 -37.46 -19.10 45.42
N GLU A 59 -38.40 -18.80 44.52
CA GLU A 59 -38.09 -18.55 43.10
C GLU A 59 -37.14 -17.34 42.94
N VAL A 60 -37.44 -16.24 43.62
CA VAL A 60 -36.59 -15.04 43.64
C VAL A 60 -35.20 -15.33 44.22
N GLN A 61 -35.11 -16.12 45.29
CA GLN A 61 -33.82 -16.54 45.86
C GLN A 61 -33.00 -17.34 44.86
N LYS A 62 -33.65 -18.29 44.13
CA LYS A 62 -32.97 -19.07 43.05
C LYS A 62 -32.49 -18.17 41.94
N LEU A 63 -33.27 -17.18 41.48
CA LEU A 63 -32.86 -16.19 40.48
C LEU A 63 -31.64 -15.38 40.93
N ASN A 64 -31.66 -14.90 42.18
CA ASN A 64 -30.56 -14.16 42.74
C ASN A 64 -29.29 -15.02 42.91
N GLN A 65 -29.45 -16.28 43.29
CA GLN A 65 -28.34 -17.23 43.40
C GLN A 65 -27.70 -17.50 42.02
N LYS A 66 -28.51 -17.73 40.98
CA LYS A 66 -28.00 -17.83 39.60
C LYS A 66 -27.24 -16.58 39.15
N CYS A 67 -27.76 -15.40 39.47
CA CYS A 67 -27.07 -14.14 39.17
C CYS A 67 -25.73 -14.00 39.91
N LYS A 68 -25.68 -14.42 41.19
CA LYS A 68 -24.42 -14.43 41.96
C LYS A 68 -23.43 -15.42 41.38
N GLN A 69 -23.86 -16.64 41.08
CA GLN A 69 -22.99 -17.67 40.45
C GLN A 69 -22.44 -17.18 39.11
N LYS A 70 -23.28 -16.56 38.26
CA LYS A 70 -22.83 -16.02 36.98
C LYS A 70 -21.77 -14.92 37.17
N LYS A 71 -21.99 -14.00 38.10
CA LYS A 71 -21.01 -12.94 38.41
C LYS A 71 -19.72 -13.48 39.01
N GLN A 72 -19.81 -14.56 39.78
CA GLN A 72 -18.64 -15.23 40.33
C GLN A 72 -17.84 -15.94 39.23
N ALA A 73 -18.50 -16.69 38.35
CA ALA A 73 -17.89 -17.31 37.18
C ALA A 73 -17.21 -16.27 36.26
N GLU A 74 -17.87 -15.10 36.05
CA GLU A 74 -17.27 -14.00 35.27
C GLU A 74 -16.01 -13.42 35.94
N LYS A 75 -15.94 -13.39 37.29
CA LYS A 75 -14.75 -12.92 38.02
C LYS A 75 -13.62 -13.95 38.06
N GLU A 76 -13.95 -15.23 38.04
CA GLU A 76 -13.01 -16.34 38.07
C GLU A 76 -12.53 -16.76 36.68
N GLN A 77 -13.07 -16.11 35.63
CA GLN A 77 -12.65 -16.39 34.27
C GLN A 77 -11.19 -16.03 34.08
N GLN A 78 -10.38 -17.01 33.74
CA GLN A 78 -8.95 -16.80 33.43
C GLN A 78 -8.76 -16.16 32.06
N ILE A 79 -7.60 -15.56 31.86
CA ILE A 79 -7.18 -15.03 30.56
C ILE A 79 -7.12 -16.21 29.57
N SER A 80 -7.68 -16.02 28.39
CA SER A 80 -7.63 -16.99 27.29
C SER A 80 -6.29 -16.89 26.55
N ASP A 81 -5.82 -17.99 25.97
CA ASP A 81 -4.66 -18.01 25.10
C ASP A 81 -4.87 -17.19 23.82
N VAL A 82 -6.14 -16.95 23.44
CA VAL A 82 -6.52 -16.11 22.30
C VAL A 82 -6.99 -14.74 22.78
N SER A 83 -6.44 -13.67 22.20
CA SER A 83 -6.85 -12.30 22.47
C SER A 83 -8.35 -12.10 22.26
N THR A 84 -9.00 -11.37 23.15
CA THR A 84 -10.39 -10.92 22.97
C THR A 84 -10.50 -9.78 21.96
N GLU A 85 -9.38 -9.14 21.62
CA GLU A 85 -9.29 -8.07 20.65
C GLU A 85 -9.33 -8.64 19.23
N LYS A 86 -10.12 -8.01 18.37
CA LYS A 86 -10.25 -8.35 16.94
C LYS A 86 -10.00 -7.13 16.08
N HIS A 87 -9.24 -7.31 15.02
CA HIS A 87 -9.11 -6.32 13.98
C HIS A 87 -10.40 -6.27 13.15
N LEU A 88 -10.94 -5.09 12.93
CA LEU A 88 -12.10 -4.88 12.06
C LEU A 88 -11.80 -3.90 10.92
N GLY A 89 -10.76 -3.08 11.06
CA GLY A 89 -10.45 -1.99 10.13
C GLY A 89 -10.08 -2.42 8.70
N TYR A 90 -9.78 -3.70 8.45
CA TYR A 90 -9.54 -4.23 7.11
C TYR A 90 -10.84 -4.44 6.29
N PHE A 91 -12.02 -4.29 6.92
CA PHE A 91 -13.30 -4.57 6.26
C PHE A 91 -13.48 -3.87 4.89
N PRO A 92 -12.99 -2.63 4.65
CA PRO A 92 -13.17 -2.02 3.34
C PRO A 92 -12.42 -2.77 2.24
N LEU A 93 -11.19 -3.24 2.54
CA LEU A 93 -10.40 -4.03 1.60
C LEU A 93 -11.05 -5.40 1.35
N LYS A 94 -11.57 -6.03 2.42
CA LYS A 94 -12.34 -7.28 2.30
C LYS A 94 -13.56 -7.11 1.42
N ASN A 95 -14.36 -6.09 1.68
CA ASN A 95 -15.61 -5.87 0.94
C ASN A 95 -15.35 -5.57 -0.55
N ILE A 96 -14.29 -4.82 -0.87
CA ILE A 96 -13.83 -4.62 -2.24
C ILE A 96 -13.39 -5.96 -2.85
N ASN A 97 -12.52 -6.71 -2.17
CA ASN A 97 -12.00 -7.99 -2.66
C ASN A 97 -13.12 -9.01 -2.94
N ASP A 98 -14.09 -9.09 -2.05
CA ASP A 98 -15.27 -9.97 -2.21
C ASP A 98 -16.15 -9.51 -3.39
N SER A 99 -16.34 -8.20 -3.56
CA SER A 99 -17.18 -7.64 -4.62
C SER A 99 -16.60 -7.82 -6.02
N LEU A 100 -15.27 -7.91 -6.13
CA LEU A 100 -14.60 -8.18 -7.41
C LEU A 100 -14.90 -9.60 -7.95
N GLY A 101 -15.28 -10.54 -7.09
CA GLY A 101 -15.61 -11.91 -7.52
C GLY A 101 -14.42 -12.74 -8.00
N CYS A 102 -13.19 -12.33 -7.64
CA CYS A 102 -11.96 -13.05 -8.00
C CYS A 102 -11.91 -14.47 -7.45
N LYS A 103 -12.59 -14.73 -6.32
CA LYS A 103 -12.64 -16.06 -5.67
C LYS A 103 -12.98 -17.18 -6.64
N ARG A 104 -14.02 -17.02 -7.44
CA ARG A 104 -14.49 -18.02 -8.41
C ARG A 104 -13.37 -18.45 -9.38
N PHE A 105 -12.56 -17.52 -9.84
CA PHE A 105 -11.52 -17.81 -10.83
C PHE A 105 -10.26 -18.37 -10.17
N ILE A 106 -9.93 -17.92 -8.95
CA ILE A 106 -8.83 -18.49 -8.15
C ILE A 106 -9.17 -19.92 -7.73
N ASP A 107 -10.42 -20.18 -7.31
CA ASP A 107 -10.88 -21.53 -6.98
C ASP A 107 -10.80 -22.45 -8.22
N LEU A 108 -11.15 -21.95 -9.41
CA LEU A 108 -10.98 -22.70 -10.66
C LEU A 108 -9.50 -22.98 -10.96
N MET A 109 -8.62 -22.00 -10.79
CA MET A 109 -7.18 -22.18 -10.95
C MET A 109 -6.64 -23.24 -9.97
N GLN A 110 -7.16 -23.27 -8.74
CA GLN A 110 -6.79 -24.25 -7.72
C GLN A 110 -7.18 -25.70 -8.10
N THR A 111 -8.20 -25.93 -8.92
CA THR A 111 -8.61 -27.29 -9.31
C THR A 111 -7.52 -28.10 -10.02
N ALA A 112 -6.50 -27.42 -10.54
CA ALA A 112 -5.31 -28.05 -11.12
C ALA A 112 -4.26 -28.49 -10.08
N THR A 113 -4.57 -28.38 -8.78
CA THR A 113 -3.66 -28.71 -7.67
C THR A 113 -4.29 -29.72 -6.73
N ASP A 114 -3.46 -30.36 -5.89
CA ASP A 114 -3.92 -31.30 -4.85
C ASP A 114 -4.15 -30.61 -3.49
N PHE A 115 -4.24 -29.27 -3.46
CA PHE A 115 -4.43 -28.53 -2.20
C PHE A 115 -5.81 -28.79 -1.58
N ARG A 116 -5.81 -29.11 -0.28
CA ARG A 116 -7.01 -29.38 0.51
C ARG A 116 -7.52 -28.15 1.29
N PHE A 117 -6.86 -27.00 1.15
CA PHE A 117 -7.24 -25.71 1.72
C PHE A 117 -7.56 -24.71 0.60
N ASN A 118 -8.29 -23.65 0.89
CA ASN A 118 -8.69 -22.68 -0.11
C ASN A 118 -7.60 -21.61 -0.32
N ILE A 119 -7.08 -21.49 -1.55
CA ILE A 119 -6.03 -20.54 -1.93
C ILE A 119 -6.50 -19.09 -1.82
N PHE A 120 -7.73 -18.79 -2.25
CA PHE A 120 -8.27 -17.42 -2.16
C PHE A 120 -8.43 -16.96 -0.70
N ASP A 121 -8.90 -17.84 0.17
CA ASP A 121 -9.07 -17.54 1.59
C ASP A 121 -7.70 -17.32 2.26
N MET A 122 -6.69 -18.13 1.91
CA MET A 122 -5.30 -17.94 2.37
C MET A 122 -4.71 -16.61 1.87
N MET A 123 -4.88 -16.28 0.57
CA MET A 123 -4.43 -15.01 0.01
C MET A 123 -5.10 -13.82 0.72
N SER A 124 -6.41 -13.88 0.89
CA SER A 124 -7.21 -12.84 1.56
C SER A 124 -6.75 -12.63 2.99
N ALA A 125 -6.54 -13.72 3.75
CA ALA A 125 -5.99 -13.65 5.10
C ALA A 125 -4.63 -12.95 5.15
N LEU A 126 -3.72 -13.29 4.22
CA LEU A 126 -2.40 -12.67 4.13
C LEU A 126 -2.47 -11.18 3.74
N ILE A 127 -3.37 -10.80 2.84
CA ILE A 127 -3.58 -9.40 2.44
C ILE A 127 -4.07 -8.59 3.65
N TYR A 128 -5.12 -9.06 4.33
CA TYR A 128 -5.67 -8.34 5.47
C TYR A 128 -4.70 -8.29 6.65
N ALA A 129 -4.08 -9.40 6.99
CA ALA A 129 -3.08 -9.44 8.05
C ALA A 129 -1.90 -8.50 7.78
N ARG A 130 -1.41 -8.43 6.52
CA ARG A 130 -0.33 -7.51 6.12
C ARG A 130 -0.71 -6.05 6.27
N THR A 131 -1.99 -5.70 6.06
CA THR A 131 -2.45 -4.31 6.20
C THR A 131 -2.66 -3.89 7.65
N VAL A 132 -3.14 -4.80 8.51
CA VAL A 132 -3.41 -4.48 9.93
C VAL A 132 -2.15 -4.56 10.79
N HIS A 133 -1.29 -5.58 10.59
CA HIS A 133 -0.05 -5.75 11.35
C HIS A 133 1.03 -6.48 10.53
N PRO A 134 1.89 -5.74 9.80
CA PRO A 134 2.96 -6.33 9.02
C PRO A 134 3.98 -7.05 9.91
N CYS A 135 4.21 -8.35 9.67
CA CYS A 135 5.20 -9.16 10.38
C CYS A 135 5.65 -10.38 9.54
N SER A 136 6.49 -11.26 10.09
CA SER A 136 6.91 -12.51 9.44
C SER A 136 5.71 -13.43 9.18
N LYS A 137 5.83 -14.37 8.26
CA LYS A 137 4.73 -15.29 7.92
C LYS A 137 4.30 -16.17 9.09
N SER A 138 5.27 -16.69 9.87
CA SER A 138 4.96 -17.44 11.08
C SER A 138 4.18 -16.58 12.08
N LYS A 139 4.71 -15.40 12.42
CA LYS A 139 4.03 -14.48 13.32
C LYS A 139 2.66 -14.02 12.79
N THR A 140 2.53 -13.81 11.48
CA THR A 140 1.24 -13.52 10.85
C THR A 140 0.24 -14.63 11.10
N TYR A 141 0.66 -15.90 10.95
CA TYR A 141 -0.16 -17.07 11.17
C TYR A 141 -0.58 -17.22 12.63
N ASP A 142 0.38 -17.11 13.56
CA ASP A 142 0.16 -17.37 14.98
C ASP A 142 -0.57 -16.22 15.71
N GLU A 143 -0.29 -14.95 15.35
CA GLU A 143 -0.71 -13.79 16.14
C GLU A 143 -1.72 -12.89 15.44
N VAL A 144 -1.71 -12.80 14.10
CA VAL A 144 -2.54 -11.81 13.38
C VAL A 144 -3.80 -12.45 12.80
N ILE A 145 -3.67 -13.53 12.05
CA ILE A 145 -4.79 -14.23 11.41
C ILE A 145 -5.85 -14.66 12.44
N PRO A 146 -5.51 -15.21 13.62
CA PRO A 146 -6.51 -15.57 14.64
C PRO A 146 -7.32 -14.37 15.16
N ASN A 147 -6.81 -13.15 15.00
CA ASN A 147 -7.48 -11.93 15.42
C ASN A 147 -8.28 -11.24 14.29
N LEU A 148 -8.35 -11.81 13.10
CA LEU A 148 -9.32 -11.46 12.08
C LEU A 148 -10.69 -12.08 12.41
N PHE A 149 -11.75 -11.67 11.70
CA PHE A 149 -13.10 -12.19 11.93
C PHE A 149 -13.40 -13.47 11.13
N GLU A 150 -12.67 -13.70 10.04
CA GLU A 150 -12.84 -14.90 9.22
C GLU A 150 -12.18 -16.10 9.90
N ASN A 151 -12.84 -17.26 9.79
CA ASN A 151 -12.21 -18.52 10.13
C ASN A 151 -11.37 -18.98 8.94
N HIS A 152 -10.10 -19.22 9.16
CA HIS A 152 -9.18 -19.71 8.14
C HIS A 152 -8.77 -21.16 8.49
N ASP A 153 -9.02 -22.06 7.55
CA ASP A 153 -8.76 -23.50 7.70
C ASP A 153 -7.54 -23.89 6.85
N PHE A 154 -6.36 -23.53 7.33
CA PHE A 154 -5.08 -23.94 6.76
C PHE A 154 -3.98 -23.92 7.82
N SER A 155 -3.01 -24.81 7.70
CA SER A 155 -1.82 -24.84 8.55
C SER A 155 -0.74 -23.86 8.08
N LEU A 156 0.30 -23.67 8.91
CA LEU A 156 1.46 -22.85 8.55
C LEU A 156 2.18 -23.40 7.30
N ASP A 157 2.34 -24.72 7.20
CA ASP A 157 2.96 -25.37 6.03
C ASP A 157 2.12 -25.17 4.77
N GLN A 158 0.80 -25.26 4.89
CA GLN A 158 -0.13 -24.97 3.80
C GLN A 158 -0.07 -23.49 3.38
N LEU A 159 0.12 -22.57 4.32
CA LEU A 159 0.35 -21.15 4.01
C LEU A 159 1.61 -20.96 3.16
N TYR A 160 2.73 -21.63 3.50
CA TYR A 160 3.95 -21.54 2.69
C TYR A 160 3.78 -22.20 1.32
N SER A 161 3.14 -23.35 1.25
CA SER A 161 2.86 -24.04 -0.03
C SER A 161 1.94 -23.20 -0.93
N GLY A 162 0.90 -22.60 -0.35
CA GLY A 162 0.02 -21.68 -1.07
C GLY A 162 0.73 -20.41 -1.53
N LEU A 163 1.63 -19.87 -0.71
CA LEU A 163 2.45 -18.70 -1.06
C LEU A 163 3.39 -19.01 -2.23
N GLU A 164 4.02 -20.19 -2.24
CA GLU A 164 4.85 -20.68 -3.34
C GLU A 164 4.02 -20.80 -4.64
N TYR A 165 2.85 -21.41 -4.56
CA TYR A 165 1.95 -21.60 -5.70
C TYR A 165 1.48 -20.27 -6.30
N ILE A 166 0.98 -19.33 -5.49
CA ILE A 166 0.55 -18.03 -6.03
C ILE A 166 1.73 -17.21 -6.56
N GLY A 167 2.93 -17.45 -6.08
CA GLY A 167 4.14 -16.82 -6.59
C GLY A 167 4.57 -17.39 -7.93
N SER A 168 4.43 -18.69 -8.18
CA SER A 168 4.65 -19.29 -9.49
C SER A 168 3.60 -18.86 -10.52
N GLU A 169 2.35 -18.65 -10.08
CA GLU A 169 1.22 -18.28 -10.92
C GLU A 169 0.84 -16.78 -10.84
N TYR A 170 1.76 -15.93 -10.34
CA TYR A 170 1.45 -14.53 -10.01
C TYR A 170 0.87 -13.74 -11.18
N GLU A 171 1.30 -14.00 -12.40
CA GLU A 171 0.81 -13.33 -13.60
C GLU A 171 -0.67 -13.66 -13.86
N LYS A 172 -1.07 -14.92 -13.66
CA LYS A 172 -2.48 -15.34 -13.79
C LYS A 172 -3.35 -14.71 -12.69
N VAL A 173 -2.82 -14.62 -11.47
CA VAL A 173 -3.53 -13.96 -10.38
C VAL A 173 -3.77 -12.49 -10.72
N ILE A 174 -2.75 -11.77 -11.20
CA ILE A 174 -2.90 -10.37 -11.63
C ILE A 174 -3.90 -10.25 -12.79
N GLU A 175 -3.87 -11.17 -13.74
CA GLU A 175 -4.80 -11.24 -14.87
C GLU A 175 -6.26 -11.35 -14.39
N ILE A 176 -6.52 -12.28 -13.45
CA ILE A 176 -7.85 -12.43 -12.85
C ILE A 176 -8.31 -11.13 -12.19
N TYR A 177 -7.45 -10.50 -11.38
CA TYR A 177 -7.79 -9.24 -10.72
C TYR A 177 -8.05 -8.12 -11.73
N ASN A 178 -7.19 -7.93 -12.74
CA ASN A 178 -7.38 -6.91 -13.77
C ASN A 178 -8.68 -7.10 -14.53
N HIS A 179 -9.00 -8.35 -14.91
CA HIS A 179 -10.25 -8.67 -15.61
C HIS A 179 -11.47 -8.29 -14.76
N GLN A 180 -11.48 -8.69 -13.49
CA GLN A 180 -12.59 -8.42 -12.58
C GLN A 180 -12.70 -6.93 -12.22
N ILE A 181 -11.58 -6.25 -12.00
CA ILE A 181 -11.55 -4.81 -11.75
C ILE A 181 -12.13 -4.05 -12.94
N ASN A 182 -11.72 -4.40 -14.16
CA ASN A 182 -12.19 -3.71 -15.37
C ASN A 182 -13.71 -3.80 -15.59
N GLN A 183 -14.36 -4.80 -15.02
CA GLN A 183 -15.83 -4.93 -15.06
C GLN A 183 -16.54 -3.97 -14.10
N THR A 184 -15.93 -3.65 -12.96
CA THR A 184 -16.53 -2.82 -11.90
C THR A 184 -15.99 -1.39 -11.93
N TYR A 185 -14.69 -1.26 -12.16
CA TYR A 185 -13.94 0.00 -12.21
C TYR A 185 -13.12 0.02 -13.50
N PRO A 186 -13.66 0.55 -14.61
CA PRO A 186 -12.99 0.49 -15.92
C PRO A 186 -11.57 1.05 -15.85
N LEU A 187 -10.61 0.23 -16.28
CA LEU A 187 -9.19 0.59 -16.34
C LEU A 187 -8.97 1.56 -17.53
N ASP A 188 -8.24 2.63 -17.29
CA ASP A 188 -7.85 3.59 -18.32
C ASP A 188 -6.38 3.37 -18.71
N THR A 189 -6.15 2.66 -19.79
CA THR A 189 -4.81 2.34 -20.29
C THR A 189 -4.30 3.27 -21.40
N VAL A 190 -4.96 4.44 -21.61
CA VAL A 190 -4.48 5.48 -22.53
C VAL A 190 -3.09 5.99 -22.11
N HIS A 191 -2.88 6.13 -20.82
CA HIS A 191 -1.56 6.39 -20.22
C HIS A 191 -1.18 5.25 -19.28
N THR A 192 0.05 4.78 -19.37
CA THR A 192 0.61 3.79 -18.45
C THR A 192 1.86 4.32 -17.79
N TYR A 193 1.90 4.24 -16.46
CA TYR A 193 3.01 4.73 -15.64
C TYR A 193 3.87 3.56 -15.19
N PHE A 194 5.16 3.63 -15.47
CA PHE A 194 6.08 2.56 -15.11
C PHE A 194 7.30 3.09 -14.35
N ASP A 195 7.65 2.42 -13.27
CA ASP A 195 8.93 2.61 -12.57
C ASP A 195 9.36 1.29 -11.92
N CYS A 196 10.64 1.22 -11.54
CA CYS A 196 11.22 0.10 -10.83
C CYS A 196 11.71 0.54 -9.45
N THR A 197 11.72 -0.43 -8.54
CA THR A 197 12.41 -0.30 -7.26
C THR A 197 13.16 -1.57 -6.94
N ASN A 198 13.93 -1.58 -5.84
CA ASN A 198 14.53 -2.79 -5.34
C ASN A 198 14.30 -2.95 -3.84
N PHE A 199 14.35 -4.20 -3.41
CA PHE A 199 14.23 -4.62 -2.02
C PHE A 199 15.47 -5.40 -1.63
N TYR A 200 16.10 -5.06 -0.51
CA TYR A 200 17.27 -5.74 -0.01
C TYR A 200 16.90 -6.92 0.89
N PHE A 201 17.81 -7.88 0.99
CA PHE A 201 17.69 -9.05 1.83
C PHE A 201 18.85 -9.08 2.82
N GLU A 202 18.56 -9.29 4.09
CA GLU A 202 19.57 -9.41 5.15
C GLU A 202 20.20 -10.81 5.13
N ILE A 203 20.94 -11.10 4.06
CA ILE A 203 21.64 -12.36 3.84
C ILE A 203 23.07 -12.08 3.40
N ASP A 204 24.00 -12.98 3.74
CA ASP A 204 25.41 -12.86 3.39
C ASP A 204 25.71 -13.44 2.00
N LYS A 205 24.99 -14.49 1.58
CA LYS A 205 25.23 -15.21 0.32
C LYS A 205 24.17 -14.87 -0.71
N GLU A 206 24.64 -14.70 -1.94
CA GLU A 206 23.80 -14.55 -3.12
C GLU A 206 23.26 -15.91 -3.58
N ASP A 207 22.12 -15.88 -4.27
CA ASP A 207 21.58 -17.01 -5.05
C ASP A 207 21.23 -16.53 -6.46
N ASP A 208 20.51 -17.35 -7.25
CA ASP A 208 20.18 -17.02 -8.64
C ASP A 208 19.21 -15.85 -8.79
N PHE A 209 18.54 -15.43 -7.72
CA PHE A 209 17.52 -14.38 -7.71
C PHE A 209 17.90 -13.18 -6.84
N ARG A 210 18.40 -13.43 -5.63
CA ARG A 210 18.86 -12.39 -4.69
C ARG A 210 20.35 -12.10 -4.95
N LEU A 211 20.61 -11.11 -5.78
CA LEU A 211 21.94 -10.78 -6.28
C LEU A 211 22.34 -9.35 -5.89
N LYS A 212 23.64 -9.12 -5.72
CA LYS A 212 24.18 -7.78 -5.50
C LYS A 212 24.10 -6.98 -6.80
N GLY A 213 23.60 -5.77 -6.70
CA GLY A 213 23.39 -4.89 -7.85
C GLY A 213 23.29 -3.42 -7.46
N PRO A 214 22.98 -2.53 -8.41
CA PRO A 214 22.83 -1.11 -8.14
C PRO A 214 21.62 -0.84 -7.24
N SER A 215 21.87 -0.81 -5.93
CA SER A 215 20.83 -0.52 -4.92
C SER A 215 20.44 0.95 -4.94
N LYS A 216 19.14 1.25 -5.05
CA LYS A 216 18.58 2.62 -4.93
C LYS A 216 18.77 3.21 -3.52
N GLU A 217 19.10 2.38 -2.54
CA GLU A 217 19.32 2.77 -1.14
C GLU A 217 20.79 2.71 -0.71
N ASN A 218 21.71 2.54 -1.68
CA ASN A 218 23.15 2.39 -1.43
C ASN A 218 23.50 1.26 -0.45
N ARG A 219 22.73 0.17 -0.46
CA ARG A 219 22.94 -1.03 0.33
C ARG A 219 23.94 -1.95 -0.37
N ARG A 220 24.64 -2.77 0.43
CA ARG A 220 25.61 -3.78 -0.05
C ARG A 220 25.03 -5.19 -0.06
N GLU A 221 23.92 -5.39 0.64
CA GLU A 221 23.21 -6.65 0.71
C GLU A 221 22.63 -7.03 -0.66
N PRO A 222 22.42 -8.32 -0.93
CA PRO A 222 21.71 -8.78 -2.12
C PRO A 222 20.31 -8.14 -2.22
N ILE A 223 19.91 -7.83 -3.44
CA ILE A 223 18.63 -7.19 -3.75
C ILE A 223 17.85 -8.01 -4.78
N VAL A 224 16.55 -7.76 -4.83
CA VAL A 224 15.65 -8.18 -5.92
C VAL A 224 14.98 -6.93 -6.47
N GLY A 225 14.90 -6.83 -7.78
CA GLY A 225 14.22 -5.74 -8.47
C GLY A 225 12.72 -6.02 -8.64
N MET A 226 11.92 -4.95 -8.64
CA MET A 226 10.49 -4.98 -8.91
C MET A 226 10.10 -3.83 -9.83
N GLY A 227 9.53 -4.15 -10.99
CA GLY A 227 8.83 -3.20 -11.85
C GLY A 227 7.34 -3.18 -11.54
N LEU A 228 6.75 -2.00 -11.55
CA LEU A 228 5.32 -1.78 -11.31
C LEU A 228 4.76 -0.97 -12.48
N LEU A 229 3.58 -1.35 -12.97
CA LEU A 229 2.83 -0.61 -13.98
C LEU A 229 1.48 -0.19 -13.40
N LEU A 230 1.15 1.09 -13.57
CA LEU A 230 -0.15 1.65 -13.21
C LEU A 230 -0.89 2.10 -14.48
N ASP A 231 -2.21 2.10 -14.43
CA ASP A 231 -3.07 2.73 -15.45
C ASP A 231 -3.13 4.27 -15.28
N ALA A 232 -3.88 4.97 -16.12
CA ALA A 232 -4.05 6.42 -16.04
C ALA A 232 -4.74 6.89 -14.76
N ASN A 233 -5.58 6.04 -14.17
CA ASN A 233 -6.24 6.28 -12.87
C ASN A 233 -5.34 5.90 -11.68
N GLN A 234 -4.09 5.43 -11.93
CA GLN A 234 -3.09 5.06 -10.94
C GLN A 234 -3.41 3.77 -10.16
N ILE A 235 -4.23 2.92 -10.78
CA ILE A 235 -4.48 1.55 -10.31
C ILE A 235 -3.32 0.67 -10.77
N PRO A 236 -2.69 -0.12 -9.89
CA PRO A 236 -1.69 -1.11 -10.29
C PRO A 236 -2.32 -2.17 -11.20
N ILE A 237 -1.74 -2.34 -12.42
CA ILE A 237 -2.21 -3.31 -13.42
C ILE A 237 -1.17 -4.35 -13.78
N GLY A 238 0.08 -4.19 -13.32
CA GLY A 238 1.14 -5.15 -13.58
C GLY A 238 2.30 -5.03 -12.62
N MET A 239 2.93 -6.17 -12.36
CA MET A 239 4.12 -6.33 -11.53
C MET A 239 5.08 -7.29 -12.22
N LYS A 240 6.40 -7.01 -12.16
CA LYS A 240 7.44 -7.93 -12.62
C LYS A 240 8.57 -7.95 -11.62
N MET A 241 8.90 -9.15 -11.14
CA MET A 241 10.09 -9.37 -10.30
C MET A 241 11.27 -9.77 -11.19
N TYR A 242 12.48 -9.34 -10.84
CA TYR A 242 13.71 -9.67 -11.58
C TYR A 242 14.94 -9.71 -10.67
N PRO A 243 16.01 -10.47 -11.04
CA PRO A 243 17.23 -10.58 -10.26
C PRO A 243 17.91 -9.23 -10.01
N GLY A 244 18.54 -9.09 -8.84
CA GLY A 244 19.08 -7.80 -8.38
C GLY A 244 20.20 -7.21 -9.21
N ASN A 245 20.92 -7.99 -10.00
CA ASN A 245 21.98 -7.55 -10.90
C ASN A 245 21.49 -7.20 -12.31
N GLU A 246 20.21 -7.43 -12.62
CA GLU A 246 19.66 -7.14 -13.94
C GLU A 246 19.34 -5.65 -14.13
N SER A 247 19.36 -5.22 -15.39
CA SER A 247 19.01 -3.86 -15.78
C SER A 247 17.50 -3.64 -15.71
N GLU A 248 17.07 -2.52 -15.12
CA GLU A 248 15.66 -2.09 -15.12
C GLU A 248 15.09 -1.80 -16.52
N LYS A 249 15.96 -1.47 -17.49
CA LYS A 249 15.53 -0.98 -18.81
C LYS A 249 14.70 -1.96 -19.65
N PRO A 250 14.97 -3.29 -19.67
CA PRO A 250 14.12 -4.24 -20.39
C PRO A 250 12.78 -4.50 -19.73
N VAL A 251 12.67 -4.30 -18.43
CA VAL A 251 11.49 -4.72 -17.63
C VAL A 251 10.21 -4.04 -18.12
N ILE A 252 10.27 -2.75 -18.48
CA ILE A 252 9.11 -2.02 -19.03
C ILE A 252 8.56 -2.68 -20.31
N ARG A 253 9.43 -3.13 -21.20
CA ARG A 253 9.03 -3.79 -22.44
C ARG A 253 8.31 -5.09 -22.16
N ASN A 254 8.91 -5.92 -21.31
CA ASN A 254 8.38 -7.23 -20.95
C ASN A 254 7.00 -7.12 -20.33
N ILE A 255 6.80 -6.20 -19.37
CA ILE A 255 5.50 -6.04 -18.68
C ILE A 255 4.42 -5.49 -19.62
N ILE A 256 4.76 -4.54 -20.50
CA ILE A 256 3.81 -3.99 -21.47
C ILE A 256 3.39 -5.07 -22.50
N ASP A 257 4.36 -5.84 -23.02
CA ASP A 257 4.10 -6.91 -23.96
C ASP A 257 3.22 -8.00 -23.34
N ASP A 258 3.49 -8.41 -22.11
CA ASP A 258 2.69 -9.40 -21.37
C ASP A 258 1.25 -8.91 -21.19
N LEU A 259 1.05 -7.64 -20.78
CA LEU A 259 -0.28 -7.09 -20.60
C LEU A 259 -1.05 -6.89 -21.90
N LYS A 260 -0.38 -6.51 -22.99
CA LYS A 260 -1.01 -6.43 -24.33
C LYS A 260 -1.39 -7.81 -24.83
N LYS A 261 -0.51 -8.80 -24.68
CA LYS A 261 -0.78 -10.20 -25.07
C LYS A 261 -2.01 -10.76 -24.35
N ARG A 262 -2.23 -10.37 -23.10
CA ARG A 262 -3.37 -10.78 -22.26
C ARG A 262 -4.59 -9.86 -22.40
N SER A 263 -4.56 -8.90 -23.34
CA SER A 263 -5.65 -7.93 -23.58
C SER A 263 -6.00 -7.02 -22.41
N HIS A 264 -5.08 -6.81 -21.47
CA HIS A 264 -5.27 -5.86 -20.36
C HIS A 264 -4.91 -4.42 -20.74
N ILE A 265 -4.10 -4.25 -21.78
CA ILE A 265 -3.90 -2.99 -22.48
C ILE A 265 -4.45 -3.17 -23.90
N SER A 266 -5.58 -2.54 -24.18
CA SER A 266 -6.21 -2.57 -25.49
C SER A 266 -5.82 -1.34 -26.31
N GLY A 267 -5.35 -1.56 -27.54
CA GLY A 267 -4.99 -0.48 -28.44
C GLY A 267 -3.69 0.24 -28.08
N ARG A 268 -3.64 1.52 -28.45
CA ARG A 268 -2.50 2.41 -28.24
C ARG A 268 -2.44 2.90 -26.79
N THR A 269 -1.25 2.84 -26.17
CA THR A 269 -0.98 3.47 -24.87
C THR A 269 0.16 4.49 -24.99
N ILE A 270 0.23 5.44 -24.06
CA ILE A 270 1.36 6.35 -23.91
C ILE A 270 2.13 5.91 -22.66
N GLN A 271 3.34 5.37 -22.88
CA GLN A 271 4.20 4.86 -21.82
C GLN A 271 4.91 6.02 -21.11
N ILE A 272 4.72 6.16 -19.81
CA ILE A 272 5.30 7.25 -19.00
C ILE A 272 6.30 6.67 -18.00
N ALA A 273 7.55 7.15 -18.05
CA ALA A 273 8.62 6.65 -17.18
C ALA A 273 9.70 7.70 -16.89
N ASP A 274 10.49 7.45 -15.84
CA ASP A 274 11.60 8.34 -15.45
C ASP A 274 12.84 8.15 -16.35
N LYS A 275 13.79 9.06 -16.17
CA LYS A 275 15.06 9.14 -16.95
C LYS A 275 15.90 7.86 -16.96
N GLY A 276 15.81 7.03 -15.90
CA GLY A 276 16.48 5.74 -15.82
C GLY A 276 16.09 4.78 -16.93
N LEU A 277 14.84 4.90 -17.39
CA LEU A 277 14.23 4.05 -18.41
C LEU A 277 14.28 4.67 -19.81
N ASN A 278 14.71 5.93 -19.94
CA ASN A 278 14.85 6.61 -21.22
C ASN A 278 16.09 6.07 -21.98
N CYS A 279 15.84 5.11 -22.84
CA CYS A 279 16.85 4.58 -23.77
C CYS A 279 16.19 4.32 -25.13
N PHE A 280 17.01 4.32 -26.20
CA PHE A 280 16.54 4.09 -27.55
C PHE A 280 15.69 2.81 -27.70
N ASN A 281 16.14 1.71 -27.07
CA ASN A 281 15.43 0.43 -27.17
C ASN A 281 14.00 0.49 -26.60
N ASN A 282 13.77 1.25 -25.54
CA ASN A 282 12.42 1.44 -24.97
C ASN A 282 11.57 2.34 -25.88
N ILE A 283 12.16 3.41 -26.41
CA ILE A 283 11.51 4.31 -27.38
C ILE A 283 11.12 3.55 -28.65
N ALA A 284 12.09 2.83 -29.24
CA ALA A 284 11.87 2.06 -30.46
C ALA A 284 10.82 0.96 -30.27
N HIS A 285 10.82 0.31 -29.11
CA HIS A 285 9.82 -0.71 -28.77
C HIS A 285 8.40 -0.09 -28.70
N ALA A 286 8.24 1.04 -28.01
CA ALA A 286 6.95 1.74 -27.93
C ALA A 286 6.46 2.12 -29.34
N LEU A 287 7.29 2.78 -30.14
CA LEU A 287 6.92 3.22 -31.49
C LEU A 287 6.60 2.04 -32.43
N LYS A 288 7.36 0.94 -32.35
CA LYS A 288 7.11 -0.28 -33.14
C LYS A 288 5.77 -0.93 -32.79
N ALA A 289 5.37 -0.85 -31.51
CA ALA A 289 4.08 -1.33 -31.05
C ALA A 289 2.90 -0.38 -31.37
N GLY A 290 3.16 0.77 -32.03
CA GLY A 290 2.17 1.83 -32.27
C GLY A 290 1.85 2.68 -31.03
N ASP A 291 2.63 2.53 -29.95
CA ASP A 291 2.47 3.28 -28.71
C ASP A 291 3.15 4.65 -28.76
N GLY A 292 2.76 5.52 -27.83
CA GLY A 292 3.49 6.75 -27.54
C GLY A 292 4.39 6.60 -26.32
N TYR A 293 5.21 7.62 -26.08
CA TYR A 293 6.01 7.71 -24.87
C TYR A 293 6.09 9.15 -24.34
N ILE A 294 6.25 9.26 -23.03
CA ILE A 294 6.58 10.49 -22.30
C ILE A 294 7.66 10.10 -21.29
N PHE A 295 8.92 10.39 -21.59
CA PHE A 295 10.04 10.04 -20.73
C PHE A 295 10.80 11.28 -20.29
N SER A 296 11.34 11.29 -19.07
CA SER A 296 12.28 12.35 -18.71
C SER A 296 13.66 12.07 -19.25
N LYS A 297 14.45 13.16 -19.44
CA LYS A 297 15.82 13.11 -19.95
C LYS A 297 16.71 14.01 -19.12
N SER A 298 17.92 13.54 -18.81
CA SER A 298 18.86 14.34 -18.03
C SER A 298 19.40 15.50 -18.87
N VAL A 299 19.16 16.72 -18.43
CA VAL A 299 19.72 17.93 -19.08
C VAL A 299 21.26 18.00 -19.01
N LYS A 300 21.86 17.37 -18.01
CA LYS A 300 23.33 17.39 -17.80
C LYS A 300 24.12 16.57 -18.83
N THR A 301 23.48 15.58 -19.44
CA THR A 301 24.08 14.64 -20.40
C THR A 301 23.73 14.94 -21.86
N LEU A 302 23.06 16.05 -22.13
CA LEU A 302 22.71 16.49 -23.47
C LEU A 302 23.94 16.93 -24.27
N PRO A 303 23.90 16.89 -25.62
CA PRO A 303 24.84 17.60 -26.48
C PRO A 303 24.89 19.10 -26.16
N GLU A 304 26.01 19.74 -26.45
CA GLU A 304 26.20 21.18 -26.11
C GLU A 304 25.20 22.10 -26.82
N THR A 305 24.80 21.78 -28.04
CA THR A 305 23.76 22.54 -28.76
C THR A 305 22.43 22.53 -28.01
N GLU A 306 22.03 21.36 -27.53
CA GLU A 306 20.80 21.20 -26.75
C GLU A 306 20.90 21.85 -25.35
N LYS A 307 22.08 21.75 -24.69
CA LYS A 307 22.34 22.46 -23.42
C LYS A 307 22.24 23.97 -23.58
N THR A 308 22.78 24.50 -24.69
CA THR A 308 22.68 25.92 -25.01
C THR A 308 21.22 26.33 -25.17
N TRP A 309 20.44 25.55 -25.93
CA TRP A 309 19.01 25.80 -26.09
C TRP A 309 18.25 25.77 -24.76
N VAL A 310 18.55 24.81 -23.87
CA VAL A 310 17.94 24.74 -22.52
C VAL A 310 18.16 26.02 -21.74
N LEU A 311 19.36 26.60 -21.83
CA LEU A 311 19.77 27.76 -21.05
C LEU A 311 19.37 29.11 -21.66
N LEU A 312 19.00 29.14 -22.95
CA LEU A 312 18.48 30.35 -23.57
C LEU A 312 17.18 30.78 -22.89
N GLU A 313 17.14 32.03 -22.38
CA GLU A 313 16.00 32.61 -21.68
C GLU A 313 14.79 32.84 -22.58
N ASN A 314 15.02 32.97 -23.90
CA ASN A 314 13.96 33.18 -24.88
C ASN A 314 12.98 31.98 -24.91
N ASP A 315 11.73 32.26 -25.25
CA ASP A 315 10.65 31.30 -25.47
C ASP A 315 10.15 30.58 -24.20
N TYR A 316 10.62 30.94 -23.01
CA TYR A 316 10.05 30.44 -21.77
C TYR A 316 8.74 31.18 -21.44
N ALA A 317 7.66 30.42 -21.32
CA ALA A 317 6.39 30.89 -20.76
C ALA A 317 6.34 30.66 -19.24
N ASP A 318 5.89 31.68 -18.51
CA ASP A 318 5.70 31.57 -17.05
C ASP A 318 4.37 30.85 -16.73
N VAL A 319 4.44 29.85 -15.89
CA VAL A 319 3.25 29.22 -15.29
C VAL A 319 3.14 29.71 -13.84
N LYS A 320 2.05 30.42 -13.53
CA LYS A 320 1.83 31.11 -12.25
C LYS A 320 0.70 30.46 -11.46
N ASN A 321 0.78 30.53 -10.14
CA ASN A 321 -0.31 30.15 -9.25
C ASN A 321 -1.40 31.25 -9.17
N LYS A 322 -2.47 30.99 -8.43
CA LYS A 322 -3.57 31.94 -8.20
C LYS A 322 -3.13 33.27 -7.54
N ARG A 323 -1.93 33.31 -6.92
CA ARG A 323 -1.35 34.49 -6.27
C ARG A 323 -0.37 35.25 -7.17
N GLY A 324 -0.20 34.83 -8.44
CA GLY A 324 0.72 35.45 -9.40
C GLY A 324 2.18 35.01 -9.26
N GLU A 325 2.53 34.09 -8.33
CA GLU A 325 3.88 33.58 -8.15
C GLU A 325 4.22 32.57 -9.24
N ILE A 326 5.44 32.63 -9.80
CA ILE A 326 5.92 31.67 -10.79
C ILE A 326 6.13 30.31 -10.11
N LEU A 327 5.36 29.32 -10.55
CA LEU A 327 5.54 27.93 -10.14
C LEU A 327 6.70 27.30 -10.89
N TYR A 328 6.71 27.46 -12.20
CA TYR A 328 7.78 27.04 -13.10
C TYR A 328 7.66 27.78 -14.43
N ARG A 329 8.74 27.75 -15.21
CA ARG A 329 8.78 28.23 -16.59
C ARG A 329 8.86 27.03 -17.52
N ILE A 330 8.27 27.13 -18.71
CA ILE A 330 8.19 26.04 -19.67
C ILE A 330 8.48 26.53 -21.07
N LYS A 331 9.24 25.74 -21.84
CA LYS A 331 9.34 25.92 -23.31
C LYS A 331 9.38 24.58 -24.00
N GLU A 332 9.06 24.55 -25.28
CA GLU A 332 9.04 23.34 -26.09
C GLU A 332 9.66 23.57 -27.45
N CYS A 333 10.12 22.49 -28.07
CA CYS A 333 10.45 22.43 -29.49
C CYS A 333 10.06 21.07 -30.06
N VAL A 334 9.85 21.02 -31.35
CA VAL A 334 9.68 19.78 -32.14
C VAL A 334 10.77 19.78 -33.21
N ASP A 335 11.58 18.71 -33.23
CA ASP A 335 12.69 18.58 -34.18
C ASP A 335 13.10 17.10 -34.30
N ASP A 336 14.01 16.82 -35.22
CA ASP A 336 14.62 15.52 -35.41
C ASP A 336 15.86 15.37 -34.51
N PHE A 337 15.76 14.47 -33.52
CA PHE A 337 16.83 14.23 -32.57
C PHE A 337 17.53 12.89 -32.80
N SER A 338 18.86 12.90 -32.69
CA SER A 338 19.69 11.72 -32.89
C SER A 338 19.75 10.83 -31.65
N TYR A 339 19.52 9.53 -31.85
CA TYR A 339 19.69 8.49 -30.84
C TYR A 339 20.74 7.48 -31.30
N SER A 340 21.73 7.22 -30.44
CA SER A 340 22.73 6.18 -30.67
C SER A 340 22.33 4.91 -29.90
N TYR A 341 22.46 3.77 -30.54
CA TYR A 341 22.21 2.45 -29.95
C TYR A 341 23.19 1.43 -30.49
N THR A 342 23.31 0.31 -29.79
CA THR A 342 24.09 -0.84 -30.24
C THR A 342 23.13 -1.90 -30.77
N ASP A 343 23.31 -2.35 -32.00
CA ASP A 343 22.51 -3.40 -32.60
C ASP A 343 22.83 -4.79 -32.03
N THR A 344 22.10 -5.82 -32.45
CA THR A 344 22.33 -7.21 -32.03
C THR A 344 23.66 -7.79 -32.42
N ALA A 345 24.34 -7.20 -33.43
CA ALA A 345 25.67 -7.56 -33.90
C ALA A 345 26.81 -6.78 -33.20
N GLY A 346 26.46 -5.91 -32.22
CA GLY A 346 27.43 -5.11 -31.47
C GLY A 346 27.85 -3.81 -32.14
N HIS A 347 27.28 -3.44 -33.30
CA HIS A 347 27.64 -2.21 -34.01
C HIS A 347 26.84 -1.00 -33.47
N LYS A 348 27.55 0.11 -33.27
CA LYS A 348 26.90 1.40 -32.91
C LYS A 348 26.22 1.98 -34.13
N LYS A 349 24.91 2.28 -33.99
CA LYS A 349 24.09 2.92 -35.01
C LYS A 349 23.45 4.19 -34.46
N THR A 350 23.14 5.12 -35.35
CA THR A 350 22.42 6.36 -35.03
C THR A 350 21.17 6.44 -35.89
N VAL A 351 20.07 6.82 -35.25
CA VAL A 351 18.76 7.04 -35.88
C VAL A 351 18.24 8.41 -35.47
N LYS A 352 17.54 9.08 -36.38
CA LYS A 352 16.81 10.32 -36.09
C LYS A 352 15.35 10.00 -35.81
N LEU A 353 14.82 10.60 -34.77
CA LEU A 353 13.42 10.52 -34.40
C LEU A 353 12.85 11.93 -34.25
N THR A 354 11.74 12.20 -34.91
CA THR A 354 10.97 13.43 -34.69
C THR A 354 10.29 13.32 -33.33
N GLU A 355 10.66 14.19 -32.41
CA GLU A 355 10.08 14.23 -31.08
C GLU A 355 9.85 15.64 -30.58
N LYS A 356 8.89 15.81 -29.68
CA LYS A 356 8.71 17.04 -28.92
C LYS A 356 9.58 16.96 -27.64
N ARG A 357 10.35 18.03 -27.41
CA ARG A 357 11.08 18.23 -26.17
C ARG A 357 10.49 19.40 -25.37
N ILE A 358 10.26 19.16 -24.10
CA ILE A 358 9.69 20.13 -23.19
C ILE A 358 10.68 20.32 -22.05
N VAL A 359 11.14 21.55 -21.88
CA VAL A 359 12.03 21.92 -20.78
C VAL A 359 11.26 22.75 -19.78
N THR A 360 11.42 22.43 -18.51
CA THR A 360 10.87 23.22 -17.41
C THR A 360 11.99 23.71 -16.50
N PHE A 361 11.84 24.92 -15.97
CA PHE A 361 12.68 25.47 -14.93
C PHE A 361 11.84 25.83 -13.73
N ASN A 362 12.16 25.22 -12.58
CA ASN A 362 11.48 25.49 -11.31
C ASN A 362 12.43 26.21 -10.35
N PRO A 363 12.16 27.51 -10.01
CA PRO A 363 13.04 28.30 -9.14
C PRO A 363 13.22 27.70 -7.73
N LYS A 364 12.14 27.17 -7.13
CA LYS A 364 12.20 26.56 -5.80
C LYS A 364 13.05 25.28 -5.81
N LEU A 365 12.88 24.46 -6.85
CA LEU A 365 13.71 23.27 -7.05
C LEU A 365 15.17 23.63 -7.30
N ALA A 366 15.44 24.71 -8.07
CA ALA A 366 16.79 25.20 -8.31
C ALA A 366 17.49 25.61 -7.01
N ALA A 367 16.81 26.37 -6.15
CA ALA A 367 17.33 26.77 -4.85
C ALA A 367 17.64 25.55 -3.96
N LYS A 368 16.72 24.59 -3.87
CA LYS A 368 16.91 23.34 -3.12
C LYS A 368 18.10 22.54 -3.65
N GLN A 369 18.19 22.34 -4.96
CA GLN A 369 19.29 21.58 -5.58
C GLN A 369 20.64 22.29 -5.40
N LYS A 370 20.71 23.61 -5.52
CA LYS A 370 21.95 24.37 -5.25
C LYS A 370 22.40 24.23 -3.79
N TYR A 371 21.45 24.27 -2.85
CA TYR A 371 21.76 24.02 -1.44
C TYR A 371 22.34 22.62 -1.22
N GLU A 372 21.72 21.59 -1.80
CA GLU A 372 22.20 20.20 -1.69
C GLU A 372 23.58 20.02 -2.34
N ILE A 373 23.81 20.64 -3.51
CA ILE A 373 25.14 20.62 -4.17
C ILE A 373 26.18 21.22 -3.23
N ASN A 374 25.91 22.38 -2.65
CA ASN A 374 26.83 23.05 -1.75
C ASN A 374 27.14 22.18 -0.52
N ARG A 375 26.12 21.58 0.09
CA ARG A 375 26.27 20.65 1.23
C ARG A 375 27.16 19.46 0.89
N GLN A 376 26.96 18.85 -0.29
CA GLN A 376 27.76 17.71 -0.75
C GLN A 376 29.18 18.11 -1.10
N VAL A 377 29.41 19.30 -1.66
CA VAL A 377 30.73 19.84 -1.93
C VAL A 377 31.48 20.10 -0.63
N GLU A 378 30.84 20.68 0.38
CA GLU A 378 31.47 20.88 1.69
C GLU A 378 31.81 19.56 2.38
N LYS A 379 30.92 18.53 2.26
CA LYS A 379 31.23 17.18 2.71
C LYS A 379 32.45 16.60 1.98
N ALA A 380 32.53 16.75 0.66
CA ALA A 380 33.65 16.28 -0.14
C ALA A 380 34.97 16.95 0.26
N LYS A 381 34.96 18.28 0.53
CA LYS A 381 36.12 19.02 1.02
C LYS A 381 36.61 18.52 2.39
N LYS A 382 35.68 18.24 3.32
CA LYS A 382 36.00 17.68 4.64
C LYS A 382 36.62 16.28 4.52
N LEU A 383 36.02 15.40 3.69
CA LEU A 383 36.51 14.06 3.45
C LEU A 383 37.88 14.07 2.78
N LYS A 384 38.12 15.01 1.84
CA LYS A 384 39.46 15.21 1.25
C LYS A 384 40.48 15.62 2.30
N ALA A 385 40.14 16.55 3.20
CA ALA A 385 41.04 16.99 4.27
C ALA A 385 41.37 15.90 5.28
N SER A 386 40.43 14.97 5.56
CA SER A 386 40.62 13.81 6.43
C SER A 386 41.27 12.59 5.71
N GLN A 387 41.63 12.70 4.45
CA GLN A 387 42.17 11.60 3.62
C GLN A 387 41.28 10.35 3.61
N ALA A 388 39.95 10.55 3.60
CA ALA A 388 38.97 9.50 3.63
C ALA A 388 39.06 8.55 2.43
N LYS A 389 38.70 7.28 2.62
CA LYS A 389 38.67 6.28 1.55
C LYS A 389 37.60 6.62 0.51
N ARG A 390 37.82 6.20 -0.75
CA ARG A 390 36.87 6.44 -1.85
C ARG A 390 35.43 6.03 -1.51
N SER A 391 35.26 4.92 -0.80
CA SER A 391 33.95 4.42 -0.39
C SER A 391 33.18 5.33 0.58
N GLU A 392 33.88 6.22 1.30
CA GLU A 392 33.28 7.11 2.29
C GLU A 392 32.65 8.36 1.66
N TYR A 393 33.00 8.68 0.42
CA TYR A 393 32.48 9.83 -0.29
C TYR A 393 31.00 9.67 -0.67
N GLY A 394 30.52 8.45 -0.90
CA GLY A 394 29.12 8.21 -1.28
C GLY A 394 28.67 9.17 -2.40
N ASP A 395 27.55 9.85 -2.22
CA ASP A 395 27.01 10.83 -3.19
C ASP A 395 27.91 12.03 -3.46
N SER A 396 28.87 12.34 -2.59
CA SER A 396 29.82 13.42 -2.78
C SER A 396 30.90 13.06 -3.79
N SER A 397 31.07 11.78 -4.12
CA SER A 397 32.06 11.27 -5.07
C SER A 397 31.94 11.90 -6.47
N LYS A 398 30.74 12.31 -6.87
CA LYS A 398 30.48 12.98 -8.16
C LYS A 398 31.11 14.37 -8.30
N TYR A 399 31.55 14.96 -7.18
CA TYR A 399 32.22 16.28 -7.13
C TYR A 399 33.71 16.20 -6.88
N VAL A 400 34.27 14.99 -6.90
CA VAL A 400 35.73 14.76 -6.77
C VAL A 400 36.24 13.89 -7.91
N SER A 401 37.49 14.08 -8.26
CA SER A 401 38.26 13.21 -9.17
C SER A 401 39.23 12.41 -8.33
N PHE A 402 39.25 11.09 -8.55
CA PHE A 402 40.19 10.18 -7.91
C PHE A 402 41.27 9.83 -8.92
N ILE A 403 42.47 10.38 -8.74
CA ILE A 403 43.60 10.21 -9.65
C ILE A 403 44.58 9.25 -8.99
N PRO A 404 44.78 8.04 -9.52
CA PRO A 404 45.80 7.12 -9.01
C PRO A 404 47.21 7.71 -9.26
N THR A 405 48.03 7.82 -8.21
CA THR A 405 49.38 8.41 -8.30
C THR A 405 50.38 7.56 -7.55
N ASN A 406 51.64 7.54 -7.99
CA ASN A 406 52.76 6.96 -7.27
C ASN A 406 53.36 7.98 -6.27
N LYS A 407 54.45 7.55 -5.54
CA LYS A 407 55.14 8.43 -4.57
C LYS A 407 55.81 9.68 -5.23
N LYS A 408 55.96 9.69 -6.55
CA LYS A 408 56.49 10.83 -7.32
C LYS A 408 55.36 11.70 -7.89
N GLY A 409 54.10 11.36 -7.65
CA GLY A 409 52.92 12.10 -8.18
C GLY A 409 52.50 11.68 -9.60
N GLU A 410 53.11 10.63 -10.16
CA GLU A 410 52.75 10.05 -11.46
C GLU A 410 51.55 9.13 -11.29
N GLU A 411 50.63 9.07 -12.27
CA GLU A 411 49.44 8.21 -12.24
C GLU A 411 49.84 6.71 -12.23
N THR A 412 49.42 5.97 -11.19
CA THR A 412 49.68 4.52 -11.04
C THR A 412 48.58 3.83 -10.23
N GLU A 413 48.53 2.50 -10.33
CA GLU A 413 47.66 1.66 -9.49
C GLU A 413 48.15 1.61 -8.02
N GLY A 414 47.78 2.53 -7.16
CA GLY A 414 48.21 2.44 -5.75
C GLY A 414 47.74 3.59 -4.86
N ALA A 415 48.40 4.72 -4.90
CA ALA A 415 47.99 5.89 -4.14
C ALA A 415 46.99 6.72 -4.94
N VAL A 416 45.95 7.21 -4.30
CA VAL A 416 44.86 7.99 -4.95
C VAL A 416 44.96 9.43 -4.50
N LYS A 417 45.22 10.36 -5.42
CA LYS A 417 45.07 11.80 -5.19
C LYS A 417 43.63 12.21 -5.40
N VAL A 418 43.05 12.88 -4.43
CA VAL A 418 41.65 13.36 -4.49
C VAL A 418 41.64 14.84 -4.82
N GLU A 419 40.98 15.23 -5.90
CA GLU A 419 40.83 16.62 -6.32
C GLU A 419 39.36 17.01 -6.41
N ILE A 420 39.03 18.25 -6.03
CA ILE A 420 37.67 18.79 -6.20
C ILE A 420 37.46 19.06 -7.69
N ASN A 421 36.37 18.54 -8.24
CA ASN A 421 36.02 18.69 -9.65
C ASN A 421 35.12 19.93 -9.84
N GLU A 422 35.74 21.10 -9.99
CA GLU A 422 35.03 22.37 -10.14
C GLU A 422 34.12 22.39 -11.39
N LYS A 423 34.53 21.75 -12.49
CA LYS A 423 33.70 21.63 -13.72
C LYS A 423 32.39 20.88 -13.44
N SER A 424 32.46 19.78 -12.68
CA SER A 424 31.26 19.03 -12.27
C SER A 424 30.34 19.85 -11.36
N ILE A 425 30.91 20.63 -10.45
CA ILE A 425 30.16 21.50 -9.54
C ILE A 425 29.46 22.61 -10.31
N GLU A 426 30.18 23.29 -11.18
CA GLU A 426 29.64 24.37 -12.02
C GLU A 426 28.52 23.84 -12.93
N ASN A 427 28.76 22.73 -13.62
CA ASN A 427 27.74 22.09 -14.44
C ASN A 427 26.50 21.67 -13.63
N ALA A 428 26.70 21.14 -12.42
CA ALA A 428 25.59 20.77 -11.55
C ALA A 428 24.77 22.01 -11.12
N ARG A 429 25.43 23.13 -10.79
CA ARG A 429 24.77 24.41 -10.41
C ARG A 429 24.05 25.06 -11.58
N LYS A 430 24.65 25.03 -12.78
CA LYS A 430 24.12 25.62 -14.02
C LYS A 430 22.78 25.01 -14.41
N PHE A 431 22.64 23.68 -14.26
CA PHE A 431 21.42 22.96 -14.61
C PHE A 431 20.50 22.67 -13.42
N ALA A 432 20.75 23.27 -12.26
CA ALA A 432 19.85 23.14 -11.11
C ALA A 432 18.47 23.75 -11.43
N GLY A 433 17.40 23.00 -11.15
CA GLY A 433 16.02 23.40 -11.40
C GLY A 433 15.47 23.09 -12.79
N TYR A 434 16.34 22.66 -13.72
CA TYR A 434 15.92 22.27 -15.07
C TYR A 434 15.56 20.79 -15.15
N ASN A 435 14.42 20.50 -15.78
CA ASN A 435 13.99 19.17 -16.18
C ASN A 435 13.63 19.15 -17.66
N MET A 436 13.91 18.03 -18.35
CA MET A 436 13.49 17.82 -19.72
C MET A 436 12.58 16.60 -19.81
N ILE A 437 11.50 16.74 -20.57
CA ILE A 437 10.60 15.65 -20.96
C ILE A 437 10.72 15.52 -22.47
N VAL A 438 10.78 14.30 -22.96
CA VAL A 438 10.79 13.95 -24.40
C VAL A 438 9.59 13.08 -24.71
N THR A 439 8.95 13.30 -25.86
CA THR A 439 7.70 12.60 -26.19
C THR A 439 7.48 12.48 -27.68
N SER A 440 6.87 11.36 -28.10
CA SER A 440 6.31 11.17 -29.45
C SER A 440 5.02 11.95 -29.69
N GLU A 441 4.40 12.49 -28.62
CA GLU A 441 3.12 13.18 -28.69
C GLU A 441 3.29 14.64 -29.17
N ILE A 442 3.75 14.81 -30.43
CA ILE A 442 4.14 16.12 -30.96
C ILE A 442 2.97 17.14 -31.01
N HIS A 443 1.72 16.66 -31.12
CA HIS A 443 0.52 17.51 -31.15
C HIS A 443 -0.09 17.77 -29.76
N MET A 444 0.37 17.06 -28.71
CA MET A 444 -0.11 17.28 -27.35
C MET A 444 0.48 18.56 -26.78
N ALA A 445 -0.34 19.43 -26.18
CA ALA A 445 0.14 20.65 -25.54
C ALA A 445 1.17 20.34 -24.43
N ALA A 446 2.22 21.16 -24.33
CA ALA A 446 3.29 20.96 -23.34
C ALA A 446 2.77 20.87 -21.89
N SER A 447 1.75 21.66 -21.54
CA SER A 447 1.10 21.61 -20.23
C SER A 447 0.43 20.26 -19.95
N LYS A 448 -0.19 19.61 -20.94
CA LYS A 448 -0.78 18.28 -20.80
C LYS A 448 0.28 17.20 -20.65
N VAL A 449 1.35 17.26 -21.45
CA VAL A 449 2.50 16.35 -21.33
C VAL A 449 3.15 16.48 -19.94
N TYR A 450 3.34 17.71 -19.49
CA TYR A 450 3.89 18.01 -18.16
C TYR A 450 3.01 17.44 -17.04
N ALA A 451 1.69 17.66 -17.12
CA ALA A 451 0.73 17.12 -16.15
C ALA A 451 0.72 15.58 -16.14
N ALA A 452 0.71 14.96 -17.32
CA ALA A 452 0.79 13.51 -17.45
C ALA A 452 2.09 12.96 -16.82
N TYR A 453 3.24 13.55 -17.15
CA TYR A 453 4.52 13.14 -16.54
C TYR A 453 4.54 13.31 -15.02
N HIS A 454 3.96 14.41 -14.51
CA HIS A 454 3.94 14.67 -13.05
C HIS A 454 3.13 13.66 -12.26
N ASN A 455 2.17 12.98 -12.88
CA ASN A 455 1.43 11.89 -12.21
C ASN A 455 2.31 10.65 -11.91
N LEU A 456 3.53 10.58 -12.44
CA LEU A 456 4.49 9.51 -12.15
C LEU A 456 4.82 9.39 -10.65
N TRP A 457 4.70 10.47 -9.85
CA TRP A 457 4.93 10.42 -8.40
C TRP A 457 4.02 9.42 -7.67
N ARG A 458 2.89 9.04 -8.25
CA ARG A 458 1.96 8.07 -7.66
C ARG A 458 2.53 6.66 -7.61
N ILE A 459 3.41 6.31 -8.56
CA ILE A 459 4.08 5.02 -8.51
C ILE A 459 5.12 4.99 -7.39
N GLU A 460 5.82 6.12 -7.17
CA GLU A 460 6.72 6.28 -6.01
C GLU A 460 5.95 6.15 -4.69
N GLU A 461 4.73 6.69 -4.62
CA GLU A 461 3.85 6.52 -3.47
C GLU A 461 3.45 5.05 -3.27
N SER A 462 3.16 4.30 -4.34
CA SER A 462 2.86 2.87 -4.25
C SER A 462 4.05 2.07 -3.71
N PHE A 463 5.27 2.36 -4.15
CA PHE A 463 6.47 1.77 -3.58
C PHE A 463 6.71 2.18 -2.13
N ARG A 464 6.42 3.44 -1.77
CA ARG A 464 6.51 3.91 -0.38
C ARG A 464 5.54 3.15 0.51
N VAL A 465 4.30 2.93 0.06
CA VAL A 465 3.32 2.11 0.79
C VAL A 465 3.85 0.70 1.01
N MET A 466 4.39 0.05 -0.02
CA MET A 466 4.98 -1.28 0.12
C MET A 466 6.12 -1.30 1.14
N LYS A 467 7.04 -0.31 1.09
CA LYS A 467 8.25 -0.26 1.92
C LYS A 467 7.98 0.17 3.36
N SER A 468 7.01 1.04 3.61
CA SER A 468 6.76 1.65 4.92
C SER A 468 5.46 1.21 5.56
N GLN A 469 4.35 1.17 4.82
CA GLN A 469 3.07 0.79 5.39
C GLN A 469 2.89 -0.73 5.46
N LEU A 470 3.29 -1.44 4.41
CA LEU A 470 3.19 -2.90 4.38
C LEU A 470 4.45 -3.59 4.89
N ASP A 471 5.49 -2.84 5.21
CA ASP A 471 6.76 -3.37 5.70
C ASP A 471 7.26 -4.58 4.88
N ALA A 472 7.24 -4.40 3.52
CA ALA A 472 7.52 -5.49 2.59
C ALA A 472 8.96 -6.04 2.70
N ARG A 473 9.78 -5.45 3.56
CA ARG A 473 11.17 -5.84 3.90
C ARG A 473 11.43 -5.61 5.39
N PRO A 474 12.31 -6.38 6.04
CA PRO A 474 13.11 -7.48 5.47
C PRO A 474 12.25 -8.71 5.11
N VAL A 475 12.74 -9.48 4.12
CA VAL A 475 12.08 -10.70 3.65
C VAL A 475 12.91 -11.90 4.06
N TYR A 476 12.31 -12.83 4.81
CA TYR A 476 12.98 -14.02 5.34
C TYR A 476 12.64 -15.29 4.54
N LEU A 477 12.16 -15.13 3.31
CA LEU A 477 11.85 -16.22 2.39
C LEU A 477 13.09 -16.54 1.53
N GLN A 478 13.21 -17.79 1.07
CA GLN A 478 14.37 -18.27 0.34
C GLN A 478 14.08 -18.55 -1.12
N LYS A 479 13.00 -19.26 -1.43
CA LYS A 479 12.64 -19.65 -2.80
C LYS A 479 12.10 -18.43 -3.57
N GLN A 480 12.46 -18.33 -4.85
CA GLN A 480 12.00 -17.28 -5.75
C GLN A 480 10.48 -17.18 -5.78
N GLU A 481 9.78 -18.30 -5.86
CA GLU A 481 8.33 -18.36 -5.92
C GLU A 481 7.70 -17.83 -4.63
N THR A 482 8.21 -18.21 -3.46
CA THR A 482 7.69 -17.71 -2.18
C THR A 482 7.98 -16.21 -2.00
N ILE A 483 9.12 -15.72 -2.48
CA ILE A 483 9.46 -14.29 -2.51
C ILE A 483 8.47 -13.55 -3.42
N THR A 484 8.26 -14.06 -4.64
CA THR A 484 7.30 -13.49 -5.60
C THR A 484 5.87 -13.48 -5.03
N GLY A 485 5.45 -14.57 -4.40
CA GLY A 485 4.16 -14.66 -3.71
C GLY A 485 4.01 -13.62 -2.58
N HIS A 486 5.05 -13.39 -1.80
CA HIS A 486 5.05 -12.33 -0.79
C HIS A 486 4.85 -10.94 -1.41
N PHE A 487 5.56 -10.63 -2.48
CA PHE A 487 5.40 -9.34 -3.16
C PHE A 487 4.07 -9.22 -3.89
N LEU A 488 3.49 -10.33 -4.38
CA LEU A 488 2.13 -10.38 -4.90
C LEU A 488 1.10 -10.01 -3.82
N ILE A 489 1.23 -10.53 -2.60
CA ILE A 489 0.36 -10.13 -1.47
C ILE A 489 0.49 -8.63 -1.18
N CYS A 490 1.70 -8.08 -1.17
CA CYS A 490 1.91 -6.65 -1.00
C CYS A 490 1.31 -5.83 -2.16
N TYR A 491 1.46 -6.31 -3.40
CA TYR A 491 0.87 -5.71 -4.60
C TYR A 491 -0.66 -5.66 -4.51
N LEU A 492 -1.31 -6.78 -4.15
CA LEU A 492 -2.76 -6.85 -4.00
C LEU A 492 -3.26 -5.95 -2.85
N ALA A 493 -2.51 -5.86 -1.75
CA ALA A 493 -2.83 -4.93 -0.68
C ALA A 493 -2.78 -3.45 -1.15
N VAL A 494 -1.77 -3.07 -1.95
CA VAL A 494 -1.71 -1.73 -2.57
C VAL A 494 -2.87 -1.54 -3.54
N LEU A 495 -3.15 -2.53 -4.39
CA LEU A 495 -4.23 -2.50 -5.37
C LEU A 495 -5.59 -2.23 -4.71
N LEU A 496 -5.96 -3.01 -3.69
CA LEU A 496 -7.23 -2.83 -2.97
C LEU A 496 -7.28 -1.48 -2.22
N THR A 497 -6.15 -1.04 -1.65
CA THR A 497 -6.06 0.28 -1.01
C THR A 497 -6.24 1.42 -2.02
N ARG A 498 -5.71 1.29 -3.24
CA ARG A 498 -5.92 2.28 -4.32
C ARG A 498 -7.37 2.33 -4.79
N ILE A 499 -8.01 1.18 -4.94
CA ILE A 499 -9.45 1.12 -5.27
C ILE A 499 -10.25 1.83 -4.17
N LEU A 500 -9.99 1.54 -2.90
CA LEU A 500 -10.63 2.23 -1.77
C LEU A 500 -10.41 3.74 -1.85
N GLN A 501 -9.17 4.19 -2.03
CA GLN A 501 -8.80 5.61 -2.05
C GLN A 501 -9.46 6.36 -3.21
N ILE A 502 -9.41 5.80 -4.42
CA ILE A 502 -9.79 6.50 -5.65
C ILE A 502 -11.30 6.37 -5.89
N HIS A 503 -11.84 5.16 -5.83
CA HIS A 503 -13.23 4.90 -6.22
C HIS A 503 -14.23 5.09 -5.08
N ILE A 504 -13.87 4.76 -3.84
CA ILE A 504 -14.78 4.86 -2.69
C ILE A 504 -14.61 6.20 -1.98
N LEU A 505 -13.37 6.54 -1.59
CA LEU A 505 -13.07 7.77 -0.83
C LEU A 505 -12.85 9.01 -1.72
N LYS A 506 -12.90 8.86 -3.05
CA LYS A 506 -12.74 9.96 -4.04
C LYS A 506 -11.51 10.84 -3.77
N ASN A 507 -10.39 10.23 -3.36
CA ASN A 507 -9.13 10.89 -3.02
C ASN A 507 -9.23 11.95 -1.89
N GLN A 508 -10.27 11.90 -1.04
CA GLN A 508 -10.41 12.84 0.08
C GLN A 508 -9.43 12.56 1.22
N TYR A 509 -8.90 11.34 1.29
CA TYR A 509 -7.97 10.90 2.32
C TYR A 509 -6.69 10.34 1.73
N GLY A 510 -5.58 10.63 2.39
CA GLY A 510 -4.28 10.10 2.02
C GLY A 510 -4.10 8.64 2.44
N THR A 511 -3.07 8.00 1.89
CA THR A 511 -2.74 6.59 2.19
C THR A 511 -2.44 6.39 3.68
N GLU A 512 -1.78 7.35 4.33
CA GLU A 512 -1.44 7.29 5.76
C GLU A 512 -2.70 7.24 6.62
N GLU A 513 -3.68 8.12 6.39
CA GLU A 513 -4.95 8.14 7.11
C GLU A 513 -5.76 6.86 6.91
N ILE A 514 -5.71 6.27 5.71
CA ILE A 514 -6.36 4.99 5.40
C ILE A 514 -5.72 3.86 6.21
N PHE A 515 -4.38 3.77 6.25
CA PHE A 515 -3.69 2.73 7.01
C PHE A 515 -3.83 2.91 8.52
N ASP A 516 -3.86 4.15 9.02
CA ASP A 516 -4.15 4.45 10.43
C ASP A 516 -5.55 3.93 10.80
N PHE A 517 -6.56 4.19 9.96
CA PHE A 517 -7.88 3.62 10.16
C PHE A 517 -7.87 2.09 10.15
N ILE A 518 -7.22 1.46 9.16
CA ILE A 518 -7.17 -0.01 9.04
C ILE A 518 -6.58 -0.65 10.31
N ARG A 519 -5.58 -0.02 10.91
CA ARG A 519 -4.87 -0.54 12.10
C ARG A 519 -5.59 -0.24 13.41
N ASP A 520 -6.17 0.94 13.50
CA ASP A 520 -6.75 1.45 14.76
C ASP A 520 -8.21 1.05 14.94
N PHE A 521 -8.91 0.65 13.87
CA PHE A 521 -10.30 0.23 13.98
C PHE A 521 -10.39 -1.22 14.47
N ARG A 522 -10.47 -1.36 15.81
CA ARG A 522 -10.44 -2.62 16.54
C ARG A 522 -11.62 -2.71 17.50
N VAL A 523 -12.03 -3.94 17.79
CA VAL A 523 -13.09 -4.23 18.74
C VAL A 523 -12.66 -5.29 19.74
N ALA A 524 -13.11 -5.22 20.99
CA ALA A 524 -12.90 -6.28 21.98
C ALA A 524 -14.20 -7.02 22.25
N LYS A 525 -14.15 -8.36 22.22
CA LYS A 525 -15.28 -9.24 22.55
C LYS A 525 -15.51 -9.20 24.06
N ILE A 526 -16.71 -8.78 24.51
CA ILE A 526 -17.12 -8.77 25.92
C ILE A 526 -18.14 -9.86 26.25
N SER A 527 -18.79 -10.40 25.26
CA SER A 527 -19.65 -11.59 25.35
C SER A 527 -19.87 -12.18 23.96
N ASP A 528 -20.52 -13.36 23.86
CA ASP A 528 -20.77 -14.02 22.58
C ASP A 528 -21.54 -13.18 21.55
N ARG A 529 -22.18 -12.11 21.97
CA ARG A 529 -23.02 -11.28 21.09
C ARG A 529 -22.67 -9.80 21.13
N LYS A 530 -21.64 -9.38 21.88
CA LYS A 530 -21.36 -7.97 22.11
C LYS A 530 -19.87 -7.67 22.11
N TYR A 531 -19.51 -6.61 21.42
CA TYR A 531 -18.16 -6.06 21.31
C TYR A 531 -18.13 -4.60 21.79
N ILE A 532 -17.00 -4.16 22.30
CA ILE A 532 -16.67 -2.75 22.53
C ILE A 532 -15.79 -2.27 21.38
N ASN A 533 -16.13 -1.14 20.79
CA ASN A 533 -15.30 -0.43 19.83
C ASN A 533 -14.14 0.27 20.59
N LEU A 534 -12.92 -0.10 20.26
CA LEU A 534 -11.69 0.44 20.89
C LEU A 534 -11.14 1.66 20.16
N SER A 535 -11.74 2.00 19.01
CA SER A 535 -11.25 3.05 18.14
C SER A 535 -11.53 4.44 18.71
N ARG A 536 -10.63 5.38 18.43
CA ARG A 536 -10.87 6.80 18.73
C ARG A 536 -11.73 7.42 17.63
N ASN A 537 -12.66 8.27 18.04
CA ASN A 537 -13.48 9.00 17.08
C ASN A 537 -12.58 9.98 16.28
N SER A 538 -12.53 9.80 14.96
CA SER A 538 -11.78 10.64 14.03
C SER A 538 -12.70 11.21 12.95
N SER A 539 -12.23 12.23 12.22
CA SER A 539 -12.93 12.78 11.06
C SER A 539 -13.14 11.71 9.99
N PHE A 540 -12.16 10.81 9.79
CA PHE A 540 -12.25 9.69 8.87
C PHE A 540 -13.38 8.73 9.24
N ILE A 541 -13.43 8.28 10.51
CA ILE A 541 -14.47 7.33 10.97
C ILE A 541 -15.85 7.95 10.83
N LYS A 542 -16.04 9.24 11.18
CA LYS A 542 -17.31 9.95 11.01
C LYS A 542 -17.71 10.01 9.54
N PHE A 543 -16.83 10.51 8.68
CA PHE A 543 -17.06 10.59 7.25
C PHE A 543 -17.44 9.23 6.67
N PHE A 544 -16.68 8.19 7.01
CA PHE A 544 -16.88 6.86 6.47
C PHE A 544 -18.18 6.21 6.99
N SER A 545 -18.52 6.43 8.27
CA SER A 545 -19.79 6.03 8.87
C SER A 545 -20.98 6.70 8.16
N ASP A 546 -20.89 8.02 7.95
CA ASP A 546 -21.95 8.80 7.30
C ASP A 546 -22.11 8.43 5.82
N HIS A 547 -21.01 8.22 5.12
CA HIS A 547 -21.00 7.86 3.69
C HIS A 547 -21.55 6.46 3.44
N THR A 548 -21.29 5.50 4.33
CA THR A 548 -21.68 4.09 4.16
C THR A 548 -22.93 3.69 4.93
N GLY A 549 -23.39 4.50 5.89
CA GLY A 549 -24.46 4.14 6.81
C GLY A 549 -24.11 2.98 7.75
N LEU A 550 -22.81 2.70 7.93
CA LEU A 550 -22.32 1.67 8.84
C LEU A 550 -22.18 2.22 10.27
N PRO A 551 -22.40 1.40 11.31
CA PRO A 551 -22.36 1.84 12.71
C PRO A 551 -20.91 1.97 13.24
N LEU A 552 -20.01 2.63 12.47
CA LEU A 552 -18.59 2.71 12.83
C LEU A 552 -18.30 3.58 14.05
N THR A 553 -19.20 4.51 14.37
CA THR A 553 -19.11 5.40 15.54
C THR A 553 -19.77 4.83 16.80
N SER A 554 -20.40 3.65 16.70
CA SER A 554 -21.07 3.02 17.83
C SER A 554 -20.06 2.50 18.86
N TYR A 555 -20.25 2.85 20.14
CA TYR A 555 -19.40 2.36 21.23
C TYR A 555 -19.57 0.84 21.47
N PHE A 556 -20.80 0.36 21.40
CA PHE A 556 -21.11 -1.07 21.44
C PHE A 556 -21.56 -1.55 20.07
N MET A 557 -21.02 -2.69 19.64
CA MET A 557 -21.40 -3.35 18.39
C MET A 557 -21.90 -4.77 18.70
N GLY A 558 -23.02 -5.15 18.11
CA GLY A 558 -23.54 -6.52 18.15
C GLY A 558 -23.00 -7.38 16.99
N ASN A 559 -23.26 -8.69 17.04
CA ASN A 559 -22.90 -9.59 15.92
C ASN A 559 -23.55 -9.15 14.59
N THR A 560 -24.75 -8.55 14.64
CA THR A 560 -25.44 -8.01 13.46
C THR A 560 -24.67 -6.83 12.88
N ASP A 561 -24.17 -5.95 13.73
CA ASP A 561 -23.38 -4.79 13.30
C ASP A 561 -22.05 -5.23 12.67
N ILE A 562 -21.35 -6.17 13.30
CA ILE A 562 -20.12 -6.76 12.76
C ILE A 562 -20.38 -7.40 11.39
N LYS A 563 -21.45 -8.21 11.26
CA LYS A 563 -21.83 -8.80 9.97
C LYS A 563 -22.14 -7.72 8.93
N LYS A 564 -22.90 -6.68 9.30
CA LYS A 564 -23.21 -5.57 8.39
C LYS A 564 -21.93 -4.88 7.88
N VAL A 565 -20.95 -4.66 8.75
CA VAL A 565 -19.65 -4.07 8.40
C VAL A 565 -18.86 -4.98 7.46
N LEU A 566 -18.74 -6.27 7.78
CA LEU A 566 -17.93 -7.24 7.00
C LEU A 566 -18.58 -7.67 5.67
N SER A 567 -19.87 -7.44 5.48
CA SER A 567 -20.60 -7.79 4.24
C SER A 567 -21.13 -6.58 3.48
N HIS A 568 -20.68 -5.37 3.84
CA HIS A 568 -21.11 -4.14 3.14
C HIS A 568 -20.61 -4.18 1.68
N ARG A 569 -21.43 -3.69 0.75
CA ARG A 569 -21.07 -3.52 -0.66
C ARG A 569 -21.01 -2.03 -0.98
N PHE A 570 -19.87 -1.62 -1.51
CA PHE A 570 -19.64 -0.23 -1.95
C PHE A 570 -20.29 0.05 -3.30
#